data_8fb4c571903923aa41971405e90d4b85
#
_entry.id   8fb4c571903923aa41971405e90d4b85
#
_cell.length_a   1.000
_cell.length_b   1.000
_cell.length_c   1.000
_cell.angle_alpha   90.00
_cell.angle_beta   90.00
_cell.angle_gamma   90.00
#
_symmetry.space_group_name_H-M   'P 1'
#
loop_
_entity.id
_entity.type
_entity.pdbx_description
1 polymer ?
#
loop_
_entity_poly.entity_id
_entity_poly.type
_entity_poly.pdbx_seq_one_letter_code
_entity_poly.pdbx_strand_id
1 'polypeptide(L)'
;MVIYRHKDKYSISEMCQFFEVSRSGYYDYVKRMNEPAWDLPLANKIKECQDKCGKTYGYRRVHIWLERNGIYKNPKTILRIMQKYNLLSVVRRRRFYKYGEHLHKYNNIWKQNFKADRPNQKWATDISYIHTKQGVLYLSIIRDLYDNSIVAYKTGTQQTVNLVLDTIKAAKRKEKVTAELQLHSDQGFQYTSQAYFKLTQFYNITPSMSSKGNPYDNAMAENFFSILKTECIYRVKLKTYEEARLLIGEYIRFYNNDRIQTKTKLTPLEKRSQYVA
;
A
#
# COMPACT_ATOMS: atom_id res chain seq x y z
N MET A 1 -36.67 -21.71 3.24
CA MET A 1 -36.91 -21.03 1.94
C MET A 1 -38.00 -21.67 1.11
N VAL A 2 -38.06 -23.01 0.98
CA VAL A 2 -39.10 -23.71 0.17
C VAL A 2 -40.50 -23.42 0.71
N ILE A 3 -40.73 -23.63 2.00
CA ILE A 3 -42.03 -23.40 2.65
C ILE A 3 -42.54 -21.94 2.41
N TYR A 4 -41.67 -20.95 2.55
CA TYR A 4 -42.05 -19.55 2.33
C TYR A 4 -42.46 -19.25 0.89
N ARG A 5 -41.78 -19.88 -0.10
CA ARG A 5 -42.10 -19.72 -1.54
C ARG A 5 -43.42 -20.34 -1.96
N HIS A 6 -43.87 -21.34 -1.21
CA HIS A 6 -45.05 -22.13 -1.57
C HIS A 6 -46.21 -21.94 -0.56
N LYS A 7 -46.12 -20.98 0.36
CA LYS A 7 -47.09 -20.70 1.43
C LYS A 7 -48.51 -20.43 0.93
N ASP A 8 -48.62 -19.93 -0.30
CA ASP A 8 -49.92 -19.59 -0.92
C ASP A 8 -50.56 -20.80 -1.64
N LYS A 9 -49.81 -21.91 -1.83
CA LYS A 9 -50.27 -23.11 -2.51
C LYS A 9 -50.59 -24.27 -1.54
N TYR A 10 -49.83 -24.36 -0.44
CA TYR A 10 -49.89 -25.50 0.49
C TYR A 10 -49.95 -25.01 1.92
N SER A 11 -50.58 -25.78 2.80
CA SER A 11 -50.64 -25.52 4.22
C SER A 11 -49.24 -25.45 4.85
N ILE A 12 -48.93 -24.39 5.56
CA ILE A 12 -47.68 -24.24 6.29
C ILE A 12 -47.46 -25.40 7.28
N SER A 13 -48.55 -25.87 7.90
CA SER A 13 -48.52 -26.98 8.86
C SER A 13 -48.05 -28.29 8.19
N GLU A 14 -48.62 -28.62 7.05
CA GLU A 14 -48.30 -29.83 6.30
C GLU A 14 -46.86 -29.78 5.72
N MET A 15 -46.46 -28.61 5.19
CA MET A 15 -45.11 -28.42 4.73
C MET A 15 -44.05 -28.53 5.85
N CYS A 16 -44.36 -27.96 7.03
CA CYS A 16 -43.47 -28.08 8.18
C CYS A 16 -43.36 -29.56 8.63
N GLN A 17 -44.45 -30.28 8.64
CA GLN A 17 -44.43 -31.73 8.94
C GLN A 17 -43.63 -32.53 7.91
N PHE A 18 -43.86 -32.25 6.64
CA PHE A 18 -43.16 -32.91 5.54
C PHE A 18 -41.63 -32.70 5.57
N PHE A 19 -41.22 -31.48 5.89
CA PHE A 19 -39.78 -31.12 5.97
C PHE A 19 -39.18 -31.31 7.38
N GLU A 20 -39.90 -31.90 8.32
CA GLU A 20 -39.46 -32.16 9.71
C GLU A 20 -38.96 -30.92 10.41
N VAL A 21 -39.57 -29.73 10.17
CA VAL A 21 -39.24 -28.47 10.83
C VAL A 21 -40.39 -28.02 11.73
N SER A 22 -40.07 -27.43 12.88
CA SER A 22 -41.08 -26.92 13.77
C SER A 22 -41.78 -25.68 13.18
N ARG A 23 -43.07 -25.54 13.39
CA ARG A 23 -43.81 -24.34 12.95
C ARG A 23 -43.27 -23.06 13.58
N SER A 24 -42.91 -23.09 14.86
CA SER A 24 -42.26 -21.97 15.53
C SER A 24 -40.97 -21.56 14.86
N GLY A 25 -40.10 -22.55 14.53
CA GLY A 25 -38.85 -22.33 13.80
C GLY A 25 -39.05 -21.70 12.41
N TYR A 26 -40.15 -22.07 11.72
CA TYR A 26 -40.51 -21.43 10.46
C TYR A 26 -40.90 -19.95 10.65
N TYR A 27 -41.77 -19.64 11.61
CA TYR A 27 -42.20 -18.27 11.86
C TYR A 27 -41.08 -17.39 12.38
N ASP A 28 -40.21 -17.91 13.23
CA ASP A 28 -38.97 -17.23 13.68
C ASP A 28 -38.02 -16.96 12.52
N TYR A 29 -37.94 -17.87 11.57
CA TYR A 29 -37.15 -17.68 10.36
C TYR A 29 -37.75 -16.55 9.49
N VAL A 30 -39.07 -16.55 9.25
CA VAL A 30 -39.77 -15.52 8.48
C VAL A 30 -39.61 -14.14 9.13
N LYS A 31 -39.75 -14.06 10.46
CA LYS A 31 -39.51 -12.83 11.22
C LYS A 31 -38.11 -12.29 10.99
N ARG A 32 -37.10 -13.15 11.13
CA ARG A 32 -35.68 -12.77 10.89
C ARG A 32 -35.37 -12.39 9.44
N MET A 33 -36.12 -12.88 8.46
CA MET A 33 -35.98 -12.44 7.05
C MET A 33 -36.32 -10.97 6.83
N ASN A 34 -37.26 -10.42 7.63
CA ASN A 34 -37.70 -9.04 7.51
C ASN A 34 -36.94 -8.08 8.42
N GLU A 35 -36.11 -8.60 9.34
CA GLU A 35 -35.26 -7.77 10.20
C GLU A 35 -33.93 -7.45 9.52
N PRO A 36 -33.44 -6.20 9.61
CA PRO A 36 -32.12 -5.86 9.09
C PRO A 36 -31.06 -6.70 9.82
N ALA A 37 -30.11 -7.23 9.06
CA ALA A 37 -29.04 -8.06 9.62
C ALA A 37 -28.28 -7.30 10.71
N TRP A 38 -28.15 -7.89 11.89
CA TRP A 38 -27.51 -7.30 13.08
C TRP A 38 -26.08 -6.80 12.83
N ASP A 39 -25.40 -7.33 11.81
CA ASP A 39 -24.04 -6.96 11.41
C ASP A 39 -24.00 -5.85 10.32
N LEU A 40 -25.16 -5.39 9.84
CA LEU A 40 -25.27 -4.35 8.82
C LEU A 40 -24.65 -3.00 9.25
N PRO A 41 -24.83 -2.51 10.49
CA PRO A 41 -24.18 -1.27 10.90
C PRO A 41 -22.64 -1.33 10.82
N LEU A 42 -22.05 -2.48 11.21
CA LEU A 42 -20.62 -2.69 11.10
C LEU A 42 -20.17 -2.84 9.63
N ALA A 43 -20.97 -3.48 8.80
CA ALA A 43 -20.72 -3.58 7.35
C ALA A 43 -20.68 -2.20 6.69
N ASN A 44 -21.60 -1.30 7.07
CA ASN A 44 -21.63 0.08 6.57
C ASN A 44 -20.38 0.87 6.99
N LYS A 45 -19.90 0.70 8.22
CA LYS A 45 -18.64 1.31 8.67
C LYS A 45 -17.43 0.77 7.93
N ILE A 46 -17.37 -0.53 7.67
CA ILE A 46 -16.34 -1.14 6.84
C ILE A 46 -16.40 -0.62 5.40
N LYS A 47 -17.59 -0.44 4.84
CA LYS A 47 -17.80 0.14 3.51
C LYS A 47 -17.28 1.57 3.46
N GLU A 48 -17.58 2.41 4.43
CA GLU A 48 -17.05 3.78 4.54
C GLU A 48 -15.52 3.78 4.50
N CYS A 49 -14.88 2.91 5.27
CA CYS A 49 -13.42 2.73 5.25
C CYS A 49 -12.92 2.35 3.86
N GLN A 50 -13.56 1.37 3.21
CA GLN A 50 -13.18 0.89 1.88
C GLN A 50 -13.35 1.97 0.79
N ASP A 51 -14.40 2.77 0.88
CA ASP A 51 -14.65 3.86 -0.06
C ASP A 51 -13.57 4.95 0.08
N LYS A 52 -13.19 5.33 1.32
CA LYS A 52 -12.11 6.29 1.58
C LYS A 52 -10.74 5.83 1.08
N CYS A 53 -10.43 4.53 1.18
CA CYS A 53 -9.13 3.99 0.75
C CYS A 53 -9.15 3.33 -0.63
N GLY A 54 -10.18 3.58 -1.45
CA GLY A 54 -10.29 3.03 -2.80
C GLY A 54 -10.33 1.50 -2.84
N LYS A 55 -10.86 0.84 -1.81
CA LYS A 55 -10.96 -0.63 -1.66
C LYS A 55 -9.60 -1.35 -1.61
N THR A 56 -8.54 -0.66 -1.17
CA THR A 56 -7.20 -1.26 -1.07
C THR A 56 -6.93 -1.92 0.27
N TYR A 57 -7.74 -1.63 1.30
CA TYR A 57 -7.51 -2.15 2.64
C TYR A 57 -7.98 -3.61 2.80
N GLY A 58 -7.06 -4.50 3.22
CA GLY A 58 -7.40 -5.82 3.73
C GLY A 58 -7.91 -5.73 5.18
N TYR A 59 -8.52 -6.81 5.68
CA TYR A 59 -9.16 -6.84 6.99
C TYR A 59 -8.29 -6.35 8.16
N ARG A 60 -6.96 -6.51 8.11
CA ARG A 60 -6.04 -6.04 9.16
C ARG A 60 -5.96 -4.51 9.22
N ARG A 61 -5.96 -3.81 8.07
CA ARG A 61 -6.00 -2.34 8.04
C ARG A 61 -7.37 -1.81 8.38
N VAL A 62 -8.43 -2.47 7.92
CA VAL A 62 -9.82 -2.15 8.30
C VAL A 62 -10.00 -2.27 9.82
N HIS A 63 -9.42 -3.30 10.44
CA HIS A 63 -9.43 -3.46 11.91
C HIS A 63 -8.79 -2.26 12.61
N ILE A 64 -7.58 -1.86 12.20
CA ILE A 64 -6.88 -0.69 12.77
C ILE A 64 -7.70 0.59 12.56
N TRP A 65 -8.29 0.76 11.37
CA TRP A 65 -9.13 1.92 11.08
C TRP A 65 -10.37 1.97 11.99
N LEU A 66 -11.02 0.83 12.21
CA LEU A 66 -12.16 0.73 13.13
C LEU A 66 -11.76 1.04 14.57
N GLU A 67 -10.63 0.51 15.05
CA GLU A 67 -10.09 0.82 16.39
C GLU A 67 -9.87 2.34 16.57
N ARG A 68 -9.30 3.01 15.56
CA ARG A 68 -9.12 4.48 15.55
C ARG A 68 -10.43 5.26 15.59
N ASN A 69 -11.52 4.66 15.13
CA ASN A 69 -12.88 5.23 15.20
C ASN A 69 -13.68 4.71 16.41
N GLY A 70 -13.03 4.15 17.43
CA GLY A 70 -13.65 3.67 18.66
C GLY A 70 -14.42 2.35 18.53
N ILE A 71 -14.27 1.61 17.43
CA ILE A 71 -14.99 0.36 17.16
C ILE A 71 -14.05 -0.84 17.34
N TYR A 72 -14.14 -1.51 18.48
CA TYR A 72 -13.30 -2.67 18.84
C TYR A 72 -14.00 -3.97 18.46
N LYS A 73 -13.52 -4.68 17.46
CA LYS A 73 -14.04 -5.96 16.98
C LYS A 73 -12.92 -6.92 16.63
N ASN A 74 -13.15 -8.21 16.84
CA ASN A 74 -12.17 -9.24 16.49
C ASN A 74 -11.88 -9.22 14.98
N PRO A 75 -10.58 -9.29 14.56
CA PRO A 75 -10.20 -9.30 13.13
C PRO A 75 -10.87 -10.41 12.30
N LYS A 76 -11.14 -11.58 12.90
CA LYS A 76 -11.86 -12.68 12.22
C LYS A 76 -13.31 -12.29 11.93
N THR A 77 -13.96 -11.58 12.85
CA THR A 77 -15.33 -11.06 12.63
C THR A 77 -15.37 -10.06 11.49
N ILE A 78 -14.40 -9.13 11.45
CA ILE A 78 -14.27 -8.16 10.36
C ILE A 78 -14.08 -8.87 9.02
N LEU A 79 -13.18 -9.86 8.94
CA LEU A 79 -12.96 -10.63 7.71
C LEU A 79 -14.24 -11.33 7.25
N ARG A 80 -14.99 -11.96 8.15
CA ARG A 80 -16.27 -12.63 7.85
C ARG A 80 -17.29 -11.65 7.27
N ILE A 81 -17.41 -10.46 7.87
CA ILE A 81 -18.32 -9.41 7.40
C ILE A 81 -17.88 -8.89 6.03
N MET A 82 -16.58 -8.65 5.84
CA MET A 82 -16.04 -8.24 4.54
C MET A 82 -16.31 -9.28 3.44
N GLN A 83 -16.25 -10.57 3.76
CA GLN A 83 -16.63 -11.65 2.84
C GLN A 83 -18.13 -11.66 2.55
N LYS A 84 -18.97 -11.59 3.60
CA LYS A 84 -20.44 -11.62 3.49
C LYS A 84 -20.98 -10.50 2.61
N TYR A 85 -20.40 -9.29 2.72
CA TYR A 85 -20.89 -8.08 2.04
C TYR A 85 -20.03 -7.66 0.83
N ASN A 86 -19.17 -8.54 0.32
CA ASN A 86 -18.26 -8.24 -0.82
C ASN A 86 -17.38 -6.98 -0.64
N LEU A 87 -16.90 -6.77 0.58
CA LEU A 87 -16.05 -5.63 0.95
C LEU A 87 -14.55 -5.98 1.01
N LEU A 88 -14.14 -7.09 0.40
CA LEU A 88 -12.73 -7.49 0.35
C LEU A 88 -11.89 -6.53 -0.47
N SER A 89 -10.59 -6.45 -0.14
CA SER A 89 -9.62 -5.68 -0.92
C SER A 89 -9.56 -6.17 -2.36
N VAL A 90 -9.51 -5.23 -3.30
CA VAL A 90 -9.34 -5.51 -4.74
C VAL A 90 -7.87 -5.66 -5.14
N VAL A 91 -6.94 -5.44 -4.21
CA VAL A 91 -5.50 -5.57 -4.47
C VAL A 91 -5.12 -7.03 -4.63
N ARG A 92 -4.56 -7.36 -5.81
CA ARG A 92 -4.10 -8.72 -6.11
C ARG A 92 -2.89 -9.09 -5.25
N ARG A 93 -2.91 -10.25 -4.56
CA ARG A 93 -1.74 -10.79 -3.86
C ARG A 93 -0.69 -11.22 -4.87
N ARG A 94 0.56 -10.74 -4.70
CA ARG A 94 1.71 -11.18 -5.48
C ARG A 94 2.12 -12.59 -5.03
N ARG A 95 2.34 -13.52 -5.98
CA ARG A 95 2.96 -14.82 -5.67
C ARG A 95 4.45 -14.60 -5.49
N PHE A 96 5.03 -15.08 -4.40
CA PHE A 96 6.47 -15.11 -4.19
C PHE A 96 7.07 -16.25 -5.02
N TYR A 97 8.02 -15.93 -5.89
CA TYR A 97 8.93 -16.91 -6.51
C TYR A 97 10.26 -16.83 -5.77
N LYS A 98 10.77 -18.00 -5.34
CA LYS A 98 12.16 -18.11 -4.87
C LYS A 98 13.07 -18.10 -6.09
N TYR A 99 13.96 -17.13 -6.18
CA TYR A 99 15.08 -17.14 -7.14
C TYR A 99 16.25 -17.89 -6.53
N GLY A 100 17.09 -18.55 -7.41
CA GLY A 100 18.22 -19.37 -7.01
C GLY A 100 19.38 -18.55 -6.39
N GLU A 101 20.41 -19.25 -5.90
CA GLU A 101 21.56 -18.68 -5.19
C GLU A 101 22.38 -17.69 -6.01
N HIS A 102 22.83 -16.61 -5.36
CA HIS A 102 23.56 -15.50 -5.97
C HIS A 102 25.08 -15.65 -5.78
N LEU A 103 25.84 -15.51 -6.87
CA LEU A 103 27.26 -15.87 -6.97
C LEU A 103 28.28 -14.79 -6.57
N HIS A 104 27.97 -13.53 -6.34
CA HIS A 104 28.96 -12.50 -6.00
C HIS A 104 28.45 -11.45 -5.01
N LYS A 105 29.30 -11.11 -4.01
CA LYS A 105 29.08 -10.08 -2.98
C LYS A 105 29.97 -8.87 -3.23
N TYR A 106 29.41 -7.67 -3.37
CA TYR A 106 30.14 -6.40 -3.30
C TYR A 106 29.80 -5.67 -1.99
N ASN A 107 30.69 -4.79 -1.53
CA ASN A 107 30.50 -4.07 -0.28
C ASN A 107 29.35 -3.05 -0.39
N ASN A 108 28.28 -3.35 0.29
CA ASN A 108 27.11 -2.49 0.50
C ASN A 108 27.20 -1.96 1.94
N ILE A 109 27.08 -0.65 2.14
CA ILE A 109 27.22 -0.03 3.46
C ILE A 109 26.09 -0.51 4.38
N TRP A 110 24.88 -0.70 3.84
CA TRP A 110 23.74 -1.11 4.66
C TRP A 110 23.74 -2.59 5.00
N LYS A 111 24.29 -3.45 4.15
CA LYS A 111 24.29 -4.92 4.34
C LYS A 111 22.90 -5.43 4.78
N GLN A 112 21.86 -4.95 4.09
CA GLN A 112 20.44 -5.23 4.39
C GLN A 112 19.92 -4.70 5.74
N ASN A 113 20.69 -3.88 6.46
CA ASN A 113 20.19 -3.18 7.64
C ASN A 113 19.38 -1.94 7.24
N PHE A 114 18.11 -2.16 6.97
CA PHE A 114 17.14 -1.11 6.59
C PHE A 114 16.55 -0.36 7.79
N LYS A 115 17.02 -0.63 9.00
CA LYS A 115 16.54 0.08 10.19
C LYS A 115 17.15 1.47 10.24
N ALA A 116 16.31 2.48 10.45
CA ALA A 116 16.69 3.84 10.74
C ALA A 116 16.06 4.26 12.08
N ASP A 117 16.80 4.99 12.89
CA ASP A 117 16.39 5.37 14.25
C ASP A 117 15.76 6.78 14.27
N ARG A 118 15.98 7.59 13.23
CA ARG A 118 15.45 8.95 13.07
C ARG A 118 15.11 9.25 11.62
N PRO A 119 14.20 10.22 11.37
CA PRO A 119 13.96 10.74 10.03
C PRO A 119 15.24 11.25 9.36
N ASN A 120 15.31 11.12 8.05
CA ASN A 120 16.42 11.62 7.24
C ASN A 120 17.81 11.00 7.56
N GLN A 121 17.83 9.81 8.18
CA GLN A 121 19.07 9.07 8.42
C GLN A 121 19.44 8.19 7.22
N LYS A 122 18.44 7.47 6.68
CA LYS A 122 18.61 6.54 5.57
C LYS A 122 17.52 6.75 4.53
N TRP A 123 17.92 7.10 3.33
CA TRP A 123 17.02 7.21 2.17
C TRP A 123 17.30 6.11 1.15
N ALA A 124 16.26 5.49 0.60
CA ALA A 124 16.33 4.62 -0.55
C ALA A 124 15.83 5.36 -1.79
N THR A 125 16.51 5.20 -2.92
CA THR A 125 16.10 5.77 -4.21
C THR A 125 16.11 4.72 -5.30
N ASP A 126 15.20 4.86 -6.24
CA ASP A 126 15.11 3.99 -7.41
C ASP A 126 14.24 4.63 -8.48
N ILE A 127 14.25 4.08 -9.70
CA ILE A 127 13.44 4.50 -10.83
C ILE A 127 12.53 3.35 -11.25
N SER A 128 11.26 3.62 -11.40
CA SER A 128 10.31 2.68 -12.00
C SER A 128 9.63 3.25 -13.24
N TYR A 129 9.12 2.37 -14.10
CA TYR A 129 8.39 2.75 -15.31
C TYR A 129 6.90 2.48 -15.17
N ILE A 130 6.14 3.45 -15.69
CA ILE A 130 4.67 3.43 -15.76
C ILE A 130 4.29 3.47 -17.23
N HIS A 131 3.62 2.43 -17.70
CA HIS A 131 3.18 2.35 -19.09
C HIS A 131 1.88 3.15 -19.29
N THR A 132 1.88 3.98 -20.30
CA THR A 132 0.71 4.71 -20.80
C THR A 132 0.51 4.43 -22.29
N LYS A 133 -0.63 4.84 -22.87
CA LYS A 133 -0.80 4.73 -24.33
C LYS A 133 0.14 5.65 -25.12
N GLN A 134 0.64 6.74 -24.51
CA GLN A 134 1.62 7.66 -25.11
C GLN A 134 3.06 7.13 -25.03
N GLY A 135 3.32 6.09 -24.22
CA GLY A 135 4.66 5.54 -24.01
C GLY A 135 4.96 5.32 -22.54
N VAL A 136 6.25 5.30 -22.20
CA VAL A 136 6.74 5.03 -20.83
C VAL A 136 6.99 6.33 -20.10
N LEU A 137 6.37 6.49 -18.91
CA LEU A 137 6.70 7.53 -17.94
C LEU A 137 7.62 6.94 -16.87
N TYR A 138 8.76 7.57 -16.64
CA TYR A 138 9.72 7.18 -15.60
C TYR A 138 9.40 7.93 -14.31
N LEU A 139 9.41 7.22 -13.19
CA LEU A 139 9.18 7.75 -11.85
C LEU A 139 10.40 7.49 -10.99
N SER A 140 11.11 8.56 -10.61
CA SER A 140 12.17 8.52 -9.60
C SER A 140 11.61 8.93 -8.25
N ILE A 141 11.97 8.19 -7.20
CA ILE A 141 11.52 8.46 -5.81
C ILE A 141 12.70 8.52 -4.86
N ILE A 142 12.47 9.19 -3.73
CA ILE A 142 13.26 9.06 -2.50
C ILE A 142 12.32 8.67 -1.37
N ARG A 143 12.63 7.54 -0.73
CA ARG A 143 11.89 7.00 0.41
C ARG A 143 12.74 7.05 1.66
N ASP A 144 12.20 7.62 2.75
CA ASP A 144 12.81 7.57 4.07
C ASP A 144 12.56 6.20 4.72
N LEU A 145 13.57 5.59 5.29
CA LEU A 145 13.44 4.27 5.92
C LEU A 145 12.96 4.32 7.37
N TYR A 146 12.99 5.47 8.02
CA TYR A 146 12.48 5.63 9.38
C TYR A 146 10.95 5.46 9.42
N ASP A 147 10.26 6.21 8.59
CA ASP A 147 8.78 6.25 8.56
C ASP A 147 8.17 5.63 7.30
N ASN A 148 8.99 5.32 6.30
CA ASN A 148 8.62 4.85 4.97
C ASN A 148 7.90 5.88 4.10
N SER A 149 7.94 7.19 4.43
CA SER A 149 7.37 8.24 3.60
C SER A 149 8.12 8.40 2.28
N ILE A 150 7.41 8.83 1.26
CA ILE A 150 8.02 9.32 0.02
C ILE A 150 8.35 10.80 0.24
N VAL A 151 9.64 11.06 0.44
CA VAL A 151 10.19 12.39 0.72
C VAL A 151 10.05 13.28 -0.51
N ALA A 152 10.48 12.77 -1.66
CA ALA A 152 10.36 13.44 -2.95
C ALA A 152 10.19 12.44 -4.09
N TYR A 153 9.64 12.93 -5.20
CA TYR A 153 9.56 12.20 -6.45
C TYR A 153 9.62 13.16 -7.64
N LYS A 154 10.04 12.64 -8.78
CA LYS A 154 10.01 13.33 -10.08
C LYS A 154 9.58 12.33 -11.15
N THR A 155 8.91 12.83 -12.18
CA THR A 155 8.53 12.06 -13.36
C THR A 155 9.19 12.64 -14.61
N GLY A 156 9.54 11.79 -15.56
CA GLY A 156 10.13 12.18 -16.82
C GLY A 156 9.75 11.21 -17.94
N THR A 157 9.82 11.67 -19.18
CA THR A 157 9.61 10.83 -20.36
C THR A 157 10.88 10.07 -20.79
N GLN A 158 12.00 10.36 -20.15
CA GLN A 158 13.28 9.73 -20.37
C GLN A 158 13.95 9.36 -19.04
N GLN A 159 14.65 8.23 -19.00
CA GLN A 159 15.41 7.76 -17.84
C GLN A 159 16.80 8.41 -17.82
N THR A 160 16.87 9.69 -17.47
CA THR A 160 18.09 10.47 -17.49
C THR A 160 18.74 10.58 -16.11
N VAL A 161 20.03 10.93 -16.07
CA VAL A 161 20.73 11.31 -14.83
C VAL A 161 20.04 12.48 -14.16
N ASN A 162 19.59 13.49 -14.92
CA ASN A 162 18.93 14.68 -14.39
C ASN A 162 17.64 14.34 -13.61
N LEU A 163 16.90 13.32 -14.03
CA LEU A 163 15.71 12.87 -13.30
C LEU A 163 16.04 12.52 -11.84
N VAL A 164 17.14 11.80 -11.62
CA VAL A 164 17.62 11.44 -10.27
C VAL A 164 18.14 12.66 -9.53
N LEU A 165 18.97 13.47 -10.19
CA LEU A 165 19.54 14.67 -9.53
C LEU A 165 18.44 15.64 -9.08
N ASP A 166 17.42 15.85 -9.88
CA ASP A 166 16.31 16.73 -9.55
C ASP A 166 15.42 16.15 -8.44
N THR A 167 15.32 14.83 -8.35
CA THR A 167 14.64 14.17 -7.21
C THR A 167 15.41 14.41 -5.91
N ILE A 168 16.74 14.26 -5.92
CA ILE A 168 17.59 14.52 -4.74
C ILE A 168 17.52 15.99 -4.33
N LYS A 169 17.63 16.93 -5.29
CA LYS A 169 17.49 18.37 -5.01
C LYS A 169 16.14 18.72 -4.40
N ALA A 170 15.05 18.12 -4.91
CA ALA A 170 13.71 18.31 -4.37
C ALA A 170 13.61 17.79 -2.94
N ALA A 171 14.17 16.62 -2.64
CA ALA A 171 14.20 16.04 -1.30
C ALA A 171 14.99 16.94 -0.32
N LYS A 172 16.19 17.37 -0.69
CA LYS A 172 17.03 18.24 0.15
C LYS A 172 16.41 19.62 0.40
N ARG A 173 15.64 20.13 -0.58
CA ARG A 173 14.90 21.42 -0.41
C ARG A 173 13.72 21.28 0.56
N LYS A 174 13.03 20.14 0.50
CA LYS A 174 11.87 19.87 1.36
C LYS A 174 12.30 19.56 2.79
N GLU A 175 13.33 18.76 2.95
CA GLU A 175 13.80 18.27 4.24
C GLU A 175 15.03 19.05 4.70
N LYS A 176 14.95 19.62 5.89
CA LYS A 176 16.10 20.28 6.55
C LYS A 176 17.00 19.21 7.16
N VAL A 177 17.84 18.60 6.34
CA VAL A 177 18.77 17.55 6.80
C VAL A 177 20.03 18.21 7.39
N THR A 178 20.20 18.13 8.70
CA THR A 178 21.33 18.73 9.43
C THR A 178 22.38 17.70 9.87
N ALA A 179 22.03 16.44 9.85
CA ALA A 179 22.89 15.35 10.30
C ALA A 179 23.28 14.44 9.12
N GLU A 180 24.15 13.45 9.37
CA GLU A 180 24.57 12.46 8.38
C GLU A 180 23.37 11.76 7.74
N LEU A 181 23.35 11.76 6.41
CA LEU A 181 22.34 11.11 5.57
C LEU A 181 22.99 10.09 4.66
N GLN A 182 22.51 8.86 4.67
CA GLN A 182 22.88 7.82 3.73
C GLN A 182 21.82 7.69 2.64
N LEU A 183 22.23 7.63 1.37
CA LEU A 183 21.36 7.44 0.22
C LEU A 183 21.73 6.15 -0.51
N HIS A 184 20.83 5.17 -0.49
CA HIS A 184 21.03 3.87 -1.13
C HIS A 184 20.30 3.77 -2.47
N SER A 185 20.99 3.22 -3.47
CA SER A 185 20.47 2.97 -4.81
C SER A 185 20.92 1.61 -5.34
N ASP A 186 20.37 1.20 -6.48
CA ASP A 186 20.96 0.17 -7.31
C ASP A 186 22.26 0.67 -8.00
N GLN A 187 22.88 -0.18 -8.83
CA GLN A 187 24.06 0.16 -9.63
C GLN A 187 23.71 0.71 -11.02
N GLY A 188 22.51 1.29 -11.19
CA GLY A 188 22.10 1.93 -12.44
C GLY A 188 23.06 3.04 -12.89
N PHE A 189 23.17 3.27 -14.21
CA PHE A 189 24.10 4.27 -14.77
C PHE A 189 23.85 5.69 -14.23
N GLN A 190 22.62 6.00 -13.82
CA GLN A 190 22.28 7.29 -13.23
C GLN A 190 23.02 7.52 -11.91
N TYR A 191 23.10 6.48 -11.08
CA TYR A 191 23.69 6.51 -9.75
C TYR A 191 25.23 6.33 -9.77
N THR A 192 25.77 5.82 -10.88
CA THR A 192 27.22 5.69 -11.08
C THR A 192 27.83 6.86 -11.85
N SER A 193 27.02 7.85 -12.24
CA SER A 193 27.47 9.03 -12.97
C SER A 193 28.29 10.00 -12.11
N GLN A 194 29.24 10.69 -12.76
CA GLN A 194 30.06 11.73 -12.10
C GLN A 194 29.20 12.88 -11.52
N ALA A 195 28.08 13.19 -12.20
CA ALA A 195 27.15 14.22 -11.71
C ALA A 195 26.46 13.80 -10.40
N TYR A 196 26.09 12.55 -10.25
CA TYR A 196 25.54 12.02 -9.02
C TYR A 196 26.54 12.11 -7.86
N PHE A 197 27.80 11.68 -8.07
CA PHE A 197 28.83 11.78 -7.03
C PHE A 197 29.10 13.22 -6.61
N LYS A 198 29.22 14.17 -7.57
CA LYS A 198 29.38 15.59 -7.25
C LYS A 198 28.23 16.12 -6.42
N LEU A 199 26.98 15.74 -6.76
CA LEU A 199 25.79 16.20 -6.03
C LEU A 199 25.74 15.61 -4.61
N THR A 200 26.06 14.33 -4.43
CA THR A 200 26.08 13.70 -3.11
C THR A 200 27.14 14.32 -2.20
N GLN A 201 28.32 14.61 -2.73
CA GLN A 201 29.37 15.34 -2.00
C GLN A 201 28.89 16.75 -1.62
N PHE A 202 28.32 17.51 -2.56
CA PHE A 202 27.82 18.87 -2.32
C PHE A 202 26.78 18.93 -1.18
N TYR A 203 25.93 17.90 -1.10
CA TYR A 203 24.90 17.82 -0.05
C TYR A 203 25.34 17.05 1.21
N ASN A 204 26.61 16.64 1.30
CA ASN A 204 27.12 15.79 2.37
C ASN A 204 26.28 14.52 2.59
N ILE A 205 25.96 13.85 1.49
CA ILE A 205 25.22 12.59 1.48
C ILE A 205 26.22 11.45 1.28
N THR A 206 26.18 10.44 2.15
CA THR A 206 26.97 9.21 2.00
C THR A 206 26.26 8.25 1.04
N PRO A 207 26.76 8.03 -0.20
CA PRO A 207 26.13 7.10 -1.12
C PRO A 207 26.39 5.65 -0.70
N SER A 208 25.36 4.82 -0.84
CA SER A 208 25.41 3.36 -0.69
C SER A 208 24.80 2.70 -1.91
N MET A 209 25.32 1.55 -2.35
CA MET A 209 24.81 0.84 -3.51
C MET A 209 24.56 -0.64 -3.22
N SER A 210 23.51 -1.17 -3.83
CA SER A 210 23.22 -2.60 -3.82
C SER A 210 24.38 -3.40 -4.41
N SER A 211 24.59 -4.58 -3.89
CA SER A 211 25.52 -5.54 -4.50
C SER A 211 25.00 -5.98 -5.87
N LYS A 212 25.91 -6.22 -6.83
CA LYS A 212 25.52 -6.65 -8.18
C LYS A 212 24.76 -7.98 -8.12
N GLY A 213 23.54 -7.98 -8.66
CA GLY A 213 22.71 -9.19 -8.73
C GLY A 213 22.00 -9.56 -7.42
N ASN A 214 22.05 -8.74 -6.37
CA ASN A 214 21.29 -8.97 -5.14
C ASN A 214 20.01 -8.10 -5.09
N PRO A 215 18.83 -8.66 -5.43
CA PRO A 215 17.58 -7.91 -5.44
C PRO A 215 17.10 -7.50 -4.03
N TYR A 216 17.66 -8.11 -2.98
CA TYR A 216 17.24 -7.80 -1.60
C TYR A 216 17.79 -6.46 -1.10
N ASP A 217 18.89 -5.97 -1.69
CA ASP A 217 19.55 -4.76 -1.23
C ASP A 217 18.73 -3.48 -1.53
N ASN A 218 17.93 -3.45 -2.62
CA ASN A 218 17.05 -2.33 -2.95
C ASN A 218 15.56 -2.61 -2.67
N ALA A 219 15.28 -3.65 -1.90
CA ALA A 219 13.92 -4.14 -1.63
C ALA A 219 12.98 -3.04 -1.07
N MET A 220 13.51 -2.03 -0.40
CA MET A 220 12.70 -0.96 0.21
C MET A 220 12.09 -0.03 -0.84
N ALA A 221 12.83 0.37 -1.87
CA ALA A 221 12.30 1.17 -2.97
C ALA A 221 11.37 0.32 -3.87
N GLU A 222 11.78 -0.90 -4.20
CA GLU A 222 10.98 -1.85 -4.98
C GLU A 222 9.63 -2.17 -4.30
N ASN A 223 9.62 -2.28 -2.98
CA ASN A 223 8.40 -2.50 -2.20
C ASN A 223 7.39 -1.37 -2.41
N PHE A 224 7.83 -0.10 -2.38
CA PHE A 224 6.93 1.02 -2.65
C PHE A 224 6.38 0.97 -4.07
N PHE A 225 7.22 0.72 -5.08
CA PHE A 225 6.76 0.61 -6.46
C PHE A 225 5.77 -0.55 -6.66
N SER A 226 6.00 -1.67 -5.99
CA SER A 226 5.04 -2.78 -6.01
C SER A 226 3.68 -2.36 -5.43
N ILE A 227 3.68 -1.61 -4.32
CA ILE A 227 2.47 -1.10 -3.68
C ILE A 227 1.76 -0.09 -4.60
N LEU A 228 2.48 0.91 -5.13
CA LEU A 228 1.94 1.90 -6.07
C LEU A 228 1.30 1.23 -7.29
N LYS A 229 2.02 0.28 -7.90
CA LYS A 229 1.53 -0.42 -9.10
C LYS A 229 0.27 -1.24 -8.82
N THR A 230 0.23 -1.96 -7.71
CA THR A 230 -0.90 -2.85 -7.40
C THR A 230 -2.11 -2.11 -6.82
N GLU A 231 -1.89 -1.09 -6.01
CA GLU A 231 -2.98 -0.35 -5.37
C GLU A 231 -3.54 0.78 -6.25
N CYS A 232 -2.77 1.25 -7.25
CA CYS A 232 -3.13 2.40 -8.07
C CYS A 232 -3.01 2.12 -9.58
N ILE A 233 -1.80 1.97 -10.11
CA ILE A 233 -1.52 2.00 -11.55
C ILE A 233 -2.23 0.88 -12.32
N TYR A 234 -2.18 -0.37 -11.86
CA TYR A 234 -2.77 -1.52 -12.55
C TYR A 234 -4.30 -1.58 -12.49
N ARG A 235 -4.92 -0.62 -11.81
CA ARG A 235 -6.38 -0.52 -11.69
C ARG A 235 -7.02 0.37 -12.74
N VAL A 236 -6.22 1.13 -13.48
CA VAL A 236 -6.68 2.09 -14.50
C VAL A 236 -5.90 1.91 -15.79
N LYS A 237 -6.53 2.24 -16.90
CA LYS A 237 -5.87 2.28 -18.22
C LYS A 237 -5.43 3.71 -18.50
N LEU A 238 -4.17 4.02 -18.20
CA LEU A 238 -3.58 5.34 -18.42
C LEU A 238 -3.45 5.64 -19.91
N LYS A 239 -4.00 6.76 -20.35
CA LYS A 239 -3.94 7.21 -21.72
C LYS A 239 -2.75 8.14 -21.96
N THR A 240 -2.53 9.11 -21.06
CA THR A 240 -1.55 10.18 -21.23
C THR A 240 -0.52 10.19 -20.09
N TYR A 241 0.60 10.87 -20.34
CA TYR A 241 1.59 11.14 -19.30
C TYR A 241 1.02 12.02 -18.19
N GLU A 242 0.13 12.95 -18.53
CA GLU A 242 -0.47 13.86 -17.56
C GLU A 242 -1.41 13.14 -16.61
N GLU A 243 -2.28 12.27 -17.12
CA GLU A 243 -3.10 11.39 -16.28
C GLU A 243 -2.25 10.57 -15.32
N ALA A 244 -1.12 10.02 -15.81
CA ALA A 244 -0.21 9.26 -14.98
C ALA A 244 0.45 10.11 -13.88
N ARG A 245 0.87 11.36 -14.20
CA ARG A 245 1.45 12.29 -13.24
C ARG A 245 0.48 12.68 -12.13
N LEU A 246 -0.74 13.03 -12.51
CA LEU A 246 -1.80 13.38 -11.54
C LEU A 246 -2.09 12.21 -10.61
N LEU A 247 -2.33 11.03 -11.18
CA LEU A 247 -2.62 9.82 -10.42
C LEU A 247 -1.49 9.44 -9.46
N ILE A 248 -0.24 9.51 -9.90
CA ILE A 248 0.94 9.25 -9.04
C ILE A 248 0.99 10.26 -7.89
N GLY A 249 0.78 11.54 -8.18
CA GLY A 249 0.81 12.59 -7.16
C GLY A 249 -0.27 12.43 -6.10
N GLU A 250 -1.50 12.14 -6.50
CA GLU A 250 -2.61 11.84 -5.60
C GLU A 250 -2.34 10.59 -4.75
N TYR A 251 -1.82 9.53 -5.39
CA TYR A 251 -1.49 8.33 -4.66
C TYR A 251 -0.35 8.53 -3.65
N ILE A 252 0.71 9.26 -3.98
CA ILE A 252 1.82 9.54 -3.05
C ILE A 252 1.31 10.39 -1.87
N ARG A 253 0.41 11.34 -2.11
CA ARG A 253 -0.24 12.10 -1.03
C ARG A 253 -1.04 11.18 -0.12
N PHE A 254 -1.92 10.34 -0.67
CA PHE A 254 -2.66 9.32 0.07
C PHE A 254 -1.73 8.37 0.84
N TYR A 255 -0.66 7.88 0.17
CA TYR A 255 0.31 6.98 0.78
C TYR A 255 0.96 7.57 2.03
N ASN A 256 1.36 8.83 1.96
CA ASN A 256 2.06 9.51 3.04
C ASN A 256 1.13 9.91 4.20
N ASN A 257 -0.08 10.38 3.92
CA ASN A 257 -0.96 11.02 4.91
C ASN A 257 -2.05 10.08 5.45
N ASP A 258 -2.53 9.14 4.62
CA ASP A 258 -3.77 8.40 4.92
C ASP A 258 -3.55 6.89 4.96
N ARG A 259 -2.52 6.37 4.27
CA ARG A 259 -2.29 4.93 4.16
C ARG A 259 -1.64 4.34 5.40
N ILE A 260 -2.42 3.61 6.21
CA ILE A 260 -1.94 2.96 7.43
C ILE A 260 -0.93 1.85 7.11
N GLN A 261 0.24 1.90 7.76
CA GLN A 261 1.24 0.84 7.77
C GLN A 261 0.90 -0.19 8.85
N THR A 262 0.78 -1.46 8.49
CA THR A 262 0.36 -2.52 9.45
C THR A 262 1.35 -2.74 10.59
N LYS A 263 2.64 -2.47 10.35
CA LYS A 263 3.71 -2.66 11.36
C LYS A 263 3.66 -1.60 12.46
N THR A 264 3.41 -0.35 12.10
CA THR A 264 3.43 0.79 13.03
C THR A 264 2.03 1.19 13.50
N LYS A 265 0.97 0.73 12.80
CA LYS A 265 -0.42 1.16 12.94
C LYS A 265 -0.64 2.67 12.66
N LEU A 266 0.34 3.32 12.07
CA LEU A 266 0.37 4.74 11.73
C LEU A 266 0.52 4.93 10.22
N THR A 267 0.16 6.11 9.72
CA THR A 267 0.58 6.54 8.39
C THR A 267 2.07 6.93 8.41
N PRO A 268 2.75 7.00 7.26
CA PRO A 268 4.13 7.46 7.22
C PRO A 268 4.36 8.80 7.93
N LEU A 269 3.56 9.83 7.64
CA LEU A 269 3.75 11.15 8.24
C LEU A 269 3.31 11.23 9.70
N GLU A 270 2.32 10.47 10.14
CA GLU A 270 2.01 10.34 11.57
C GLU A 270 3.19 9.77 12.34
N LYS A 271 3.86 8.73 11.81
CA LYS A 271 5.06 8.19 12.43
C LYS A 271 6.19 9.25 12.47
N ARG A 272 6.36 10.01 11.38
CA ARG A 272 7.36 11.09 11.31
C ARG A 272 7.12 12.16 12.35
N SER A 273 5.87 12.60 12.54
CA SER A 273 5.50 13.64 13.51
C SER A 273 5.68 13.23 14.97
N GLN A 274 5.73 11.92 15.25
CA GLN A 274 6.01 11.42 16.61
C GLN A 274 7.52 11.45 16.97
N TYR A 275 8.38 11.72 16.02
CA TYR A 275 9.80 11.90 16.31
C TYR A 275 10.03 13.27 16.96
N VAL A 276 10.42 13.22 18.22
CA VAL A 276 10.87 14.40 18.97
C VAL A 276 12.39 14.42 18.88
N ALA A 277 12.96 15.49 18.33
CA ALA A 277 14.39 15.66 18.16
C ALA A 277 15.09 15.98 19.50
#